data_9e339e34d84423ad77da482301fe79ab
#
_entry.id   9e339e34d84423ad77da482301fe79ab
#
_cell.length_a   1.000
_cell.length_b   1.000
_cell.length_c   1.000
_cell.angle_alpha   90.00
_cell.angle_beta   90.00
_cell.angle_gamma   90.00
#
_symmetry.space_group_name_H-M   'P 1'
#
loop_
_entity.id
_entity.type
_entity.pdbx_description
1 polymer ?
#
loop_
_entity_poly.entity_id
_entity_poly.type
_entity_poly.pdbx_seq_one_letter_code
_entity_poly.pdbx_strand_id
1 'polypeptide(L)'
;MALLLSCPDKEISETSIRNIFTTFIQLIYKVFRQMSKVMRNTWRETLGKYQPRVFKTMKSTRCSVDCTEFKVETSRDFARQGNIYSSYKHGNTFKCMIAVTPSGGACFVSDLFEGDISDVQLFEESGILKHINPGDVILADRGFTVQDLVNPLQAHVNIPAFLKGRASLSAAEELSTQKIAKARXHVERFNQRLKQFKLVGRTFPLSLSPLVTQMVVVACALVNFQQVLCK
;
A
#
# COMPACT_ATOMS: atom_id res chain seq x y z
N MET A 1 -6.35 -18.55 19.71
CA MET A 1 -6.97 -18.86 18.39
C MET A 1 -7.42 -20.31 18.28
N ALA A 2 -6.63 -21.28 18.78
CA ALA A 2 -7.00 -22.70 18.77
C ALA A 2 -8.34 -22.97 19.46
N LEU A 3 -8.58 -22.34 20.60
CA LEU A 3 -9.82 -22.49 21.38
C LEU A 3 -11.09 -22.03 20.64
N LEU A 4 -10.96 -21.12 19.66
CA LEU A 4 -12.11 -20.62 18.89
C LEU A 4 -12.50 -21.53 17.73
N LEU A 5 -11.62 -22.47 17.39
CA LEU A 5 -11.81 -23.37 16.25
C LEU A 5 -12.04 -24.83 16.70
N SER A 6 -11.99 -25.08 18.03
CA SER A 6 -12.20 -26.42 18.54
C SER A 6 -13.69 -26.77 18.51
N CYS A 7 -14.03 -27.90 17.93
CA CYS A 7 -15.33 -28.54 18.13
C CYS A 7 -15.34 -29.19 19.51
N PRO A 8 -16.52 -29.31 20.16
CA PRO A 8 -16.59 -29.91 21.51
C PRO A 8 -15.93 -31.28 21.64
N ASP A 9 -15.86 -32.02 20.55
CA ASP A 9 -15.42 -33.41 20.54
C ASP A 9 -14.03 -33.65 19.91
N LYS A 10 -13.34 -32.60 19.40
CA LYS A 10 -12.02 -32.77 18.76
C LYS A 10 -11.14 -31.52 18.94
N GLU A 11 -10.02 -31.70 19.61
CA GLU A 11 -8.99 -30.68 19.69
C GLU A 11 -8.19 -30.62 18.35
N ILE A 12 -8.19 -29.47 17.71
CA ILE A 12 -7.36 -29.25 16.52
C ILE A 12 -5.98 -28.82 16.98
N SER A 13 -4.95 -29.54 16.56
CA SER A 13 -3.57 -29.23 16.95
C SER A 13 -3.13 -27.87 16.37
N GLU A 14 -2.21 -27.20 17.06
CA GLU A 14 -1.61 -25.94 16.58
C GLU A 14 -0.95 -26.11 15.21
N THR A 15 -0.31 -27.26 14.99
CA THR A 15 0.32 -27.58 13.70
C THR A 15 -0.72 -27.64 12.58
N SER A 16 -1.87 -28.25 12.83
CA SER A 16 -2.97 -28.32 11.85
C SER A 16 -3.49 -26.92 11.52
N ILE A 17 -3.68 -26.08 12.54
CA ILE A 17 -4.14 -24.69 12.36
C ILE A 17 -3.12 -23.91 11.53
N ARG A 18 -1.83 -24.05 11.85
CA ARG A 18 -0.75 -23.39 11.10
C ARG A 18 -0.75 -23.82 9.63
N ASN A 19 -0.85 -25.10 9.36
CA ASN A 19 -0.85 -25.63 8.00
C ASN A 19 -2.05 -25.14 7.20
N ILE A 20 -3.23 -25.20 7.79
CA ILE A 20 -4.47 -24.70 7.17
C ILE A 20 -4.33 -23.21 6.86
N PHE A 21 -3.90 -22.41 7.84
CA PHE A 21 -3.71 -20.97 7.69
C PHE A 21 -2.73 -20.66 6.53
N THR A 22 -1.56 -21.30 6.54
CA THR A 22 -0.52 -21.08 5.52
C THR A 22 -1.05 -21.45 4.14
N THR A 23 -1.70 -22.60 4.01
CA THR A 23 -2.26 -23.09 2.74
C THR A 23 -3.29 -22.10 2.19
N PHE A 24 -4.22 -21.63 3.05
CA PHE A 24 -5.25 -20.69 2.59
C PHE A 24 -4.68 -19.33 2.23
N ILE A 25 -3.72 -18.80 3.00
CA ILE A 25 -3.05 -17.52 2.65
C ILE A 25 -2.37 -17.64 1.28
N GLN A 26 -1.64 -18.73 1.04
CA GLN A 26 -0.94 -18.96 -0.23
C GLN A 26 -1.92 -19.12 -1.39
N LEU A 27 -3.00 -19.85 -1.19
CA LEU A 27 -4.04 -20.05 -2.22
C LEU A 27 -4.69 -18.71 -2.58
N ILE A 28 -5.16 -17.97 -1.58
CA ILE A 28 -5.84 -16.69 -1.78
C ILE A 28 -4.88 -15.69 -2.44
N TYR A 29 -3.62 -15.66 -2.00
CA TYR A 29 -2.58 -14.82 -2.59
C TYR A 29 -2.41 -15.10 -4.09
N LYS A 30 -2.33 -16.38 -4.49
CA LYS A 30 -2.20 -16.77 -5.90
C LYS A 30 -3.41 -16.28 -6.72
N VAL A 31 -4.62 -16.46 -6.20
CA VAL A 31 -5.85 -16.01 -6.86
C VAL A 31 -5.82 -14.48 -7.05
N PHE A 32 -5.51 -13.72 -6.00
CA PHE A 32 -5.51 -12.26 -6.10
C PHE A 32 -4.38 -11.73 -6.98
N ARG A 33 -3.22 -12.36 -7.00
CA ARG A 33 -2.14 -11.97 -7.92
C ARG A 33 -2.54 -12.17 -9.39
N GLN A 34 -3.31 -13.20 -9.70
CA GLN A 34 -3.84 -13.41 -11.05
C GLN A 34 -4.91 -12.36 -11.39
N MET A 35 -5.85 -12.13 -10.48
CA MET A 35 -6.91 -11.12 -10.66
C MET A 35 -6.31 -9.72 -10.86
N SER A 36 -5.29 -9.36 -10.11
CA SER A 36 -4.67 -8.04 -10.20
C SER A 36 -4.01 -7.79 -11.56
N LYS A 37 -3.51 -8.83 -12.24
CA LYS A 37 -2.96 -8.72 -13.58
C LYS A 37 -4.06 -8.34 -14.59
N VAL A 38 -5.23 -8.94 -14.48
CA VAL A 38 -6.39 -8.64 -15.34
C VAL A 38 -6.90 -7.23 -15.06
N MET A 39 -7.06 -6.87 -13.79
CA MET A 39 -7.58 -5.55 -13.38
C MET A 39 -6.67 -4.40 -13.83
N ARG A 40 -5.36 -4.61 -13.91
CA ARG A 40 -4.43 -3.57 -14.36
C ARG A 40 -4.64 -3.16 -15.81
N ASN A 41 -5.06 -4.10 -16.66
CA ASN A 41 -5.22 -3.83 -18.09
C ASN A 41 -6.55 -3.12 -18.44
N THR A 42 -7.57 -3.29 -17.60
CA THR A 42 -8.91 -2.76 -17.86
C THR A 42 -9.24 -1.47 -17.09
N TRP A 43 -8.31 -0.98 -16.28
CA TRP A 43 -8.63 0.08 -15.31
C TRP A 43 -9.08 1.40 -15.99
N ARG A 44 -8.45 1.81 -17.09
CA ARG A 44 -8.80 3.07 -17.78
C ARG A 44 -10.24 3.06 -18.31
N GLU A 45 -10.66 1.95 -18.87
CA GLU A 45 -12.00 1.80 -19.48
C GLU A 45 -13.09 1.67 -18.42
N THR A 46 -12.81 0.97 -17.35
CA THR A 46 -13.83 0.61 -16.36
C THR A 46 -13.88 1.62 -15.20
N LEU A 47 -12.74 1.99 -14.65
CA LEU A 47 -12.70 2.85 -13.45
C LEU A 47 -12.85 4.34 -13.76
N GLY A 48 -12.53 4.76 -14.98
CA GLY A 48 -12.70 6.16 -15.40
C GLY A 48 -14.15 6.64 -15.36
N LYS A 49 -15.11 5.72 -15.46
CA LYS A 49 -16.55 6.04 -15.40
C LYS A 49 -17.06 6.33 -13.97
N TYR A 50 -16.33 5.87 -12.94
CA TYR A 50 -16.78 5.91 -11.55
C TYR A 50 -15.82 6.72 -10.66
N GLN A 51 -15.30 7.83 -11.19
CA GLN A 51 -14.40 8.69 -10.42
C GLN A 51 -15.16 9.59 -9.44
N PRO A 52 -14.75 9.64 -8.16
CA PRO A 52 -15.29 10.60 -7.20
C PRO A 52 -15.12 12.06 -7.67
N ARG A 53 -15.98 12.94 -7.17
CA ARG A 53 -16.01 14.37 -7.57
C ARG A 53 -14.65 15.06 -7.46
N VAL A 54 -13.84 14.72 -6.46
CA VAL A 54 -12.52 15.32 -6.26
C VAL A 54 -11.57 15.07 -7.44
N PHE A 55 -11.75 13.98 -8.19
CA PHE A 55 -10.91 13.63 -9.34
C PHE A 55 -11.42 14.17 -10.68
N LYS A 56 -12.60 14.82 -10.71
CA LYS A 56 -13.16 15.35 -11.97
C LYS A 56 -12.24 16.36 -12.66
N THR A 57 -11.46 17.12 -11.88
CA THR A 57 -10.49 18.09 -12.41
C THR A 57 -9.09 17.49 -12.58
N MET A 58 -8.90 16.20 -12.22
CA MET A 58 -7.62 15.50 -12.31
C MET A 58 -7.81 14.16 -13.05
N LYS A 59 -8.37 14.26 -14.25
CA LYS A 59 -8.83 13.08 -15.03
C LYS A 59 -7.72 12.09 -15.38
N SER A 60 -6.47 12.54 -15.47
CA SER A 60 -5.32 11.68 -15.77
C SER A 60 -4.77 10.95 -14.55
N THR A 61 -5.34 11.18 -13.34
CA THR A 61 -4.85 10.52 -12.13
C THR A 61 -5.06 9.02 -12.23
N ARG A 62 -3.96 8.29 -12.24
CA ARG A 62 -3.96 6.83 -12.22
C ARG A 62 -4.19 6.30 -10.81
N CYS A 63 -3.41 6.80 -9.86
CA CYS A 63 -3.46 6.32 -8.48
C CYS A 63 -2.84 7.35 -7.53
N SER A 64 -3.13 7.16 -6.25
CA SER A 64 -2.40 7.79 -5.15
C SER A 64 -1.51 6.72 -4.53
N VAL A 65 -0.24 7.04 -4.28
CA VAL A 65 0.71 6.12 -3.65
C VAL A 65 1.04 6.58 -2.23
N ASP A 66 1.28 5.62 -1.37
CA ASP A 66 1.73 5.86 0.01
C ASP A 66 2.51 4.65 0.50
N CYS A 67 3.48 4.89 1.39
CA CYS A 67 4.22 3.83 2.06
C CYS A 67 3.60 3.54 3.42
N THR A 68 3.41 2.29 3.72
CA THR A 68 2.87 1.88 5.01
C THR A 68 3.80 0.86 5.66
N GLU A 69 3.92 0.97 6.98
CA GLU A 69 4.81 0.12 7.78
C GLU A 69 3.99 -0.79 8.69
N PHE A 70 4.51 -2.00 8.85
CA PHE A 70 3.93 -3.04 9.70
C PHE A 70 4.96 -3.43 10.75
N LYS A 71 4.57 -3.39 12.01
CA LYS A 71 5.46 -3.74 13.12
C LYS A 71 5.83 -5.22 13.06
N VAL A 72 7.10 -5.52 13.37
CA VAL A 72 7.61 -6.89 13.48
C VAL A 72 8.37 -7.03 14.81
N GLU A 73 8.37 -8.22 15.35
CA GLU A 73 9.10 -8.53 16.59
C GLU A 73 10.59 -8.22 16.44
N THR A 74 11.20 -7.76 17.52
CA THR A 74 12.63 -7.46 17.57
C THR A 74 13.42 -8.77 17.48
N SER A 75 14.35 -8.83 16.52
CA SER A 75 15.28 -9.95 16.42
C SER A 75 16.30 -9.87 17.55
N ARG A 76 16.73 -11.03 18.03
CA ARG A 76 17.88 -11.12 18.94
C ARG A 76 19.21 -11.03 18.19
N ASP A 77 19.18 -11.14 16.87
CA ASP A 77 20.32 -10.98 15.98
C ASP A 77 20.48 -9.50 15.64
N PHE A 78 21.55 -8.87 16.14
CA PHE A 78 21.82 -7.45 15.95
C PHE A 78 22.03 -7.06 14.48
N ALA A 79 22.60 -7.96 13.67
CA ALA A 79 22.81 -7.70 12.25
C ALA A 79 21.49 -7.55 11.49
N ARG A 80 20.50 -8.35 11.83
CA ARG A 80 19.16 -8.26 11.25
C ARG A 80 18.35 -7.10 11.81
N GLN A 81 18.64 -6.69 13.03
CA GLN A 81 17.91 -5.61 13.71
C GLN A 81 18.18 -4.25 13.05
N GLY A 82 19.40 -4.00 12.58
CA GLY A 82 19.80 -2.70 12.04
C GLY A 82 18.96 -2.26 10.84
N ASN A 83 18.73 -3.17 9.90
CA ASN A 83 18.05 -2.86 8.63
C ASN A 83 16.53 -2.76 8.78
N ILE A 84 15.93 -3.46 9.73
CA ILE A 84 14.46 -3.43 9.91
C ILE A 84 14.03 -2.33 10.88
N TYR A 85 14.96 -1.57 11.49
CA TYR A 85 14.63 -0.51 12.43
C TYR A 85 14.19 0.76 11.69
N SER A 86 12.94 1.16 11.90
CA SER A 86 12.40 2.40 11.37
C SER A 86 12.61 3.53 12.38
N SER A 87 13.39 4.53 12.00
CA SER A 87 13.59 5.74 12.81
C SER A 87 12.27 6.51 13.00
N TYR A 88 11.42 6.48 11.99
CA TYR A 88 10.12 7.15 12.00
C TYR A 88 9.15 6.49 13.00
N LYS A 89 9.16 5.16 13.09
CA LYS A 89 8.25 4.40 13.98
C LYS A 89 8.89 4.02 15.30
N HIS A 90 10.19 4.33 15.48
CA HIS A 90 10.96 3.96 16.67
C HIS A 90 10.83 2.48 17.02
N GLY A 91 10.96 1.62 16.01
CA GLY A 91 10.82 0.18 16.19
C GLY A 91 11.01 -0.60 14.91
N ASN A 92 11.06 -1.91 15.02
CA ASN A 92 11.28 -2.79 13.88
C ASN A 92 10.03 -2.88 13.02
N THR A 93 10.18 -2.63 11.73
CA THR A 93 9.05 -2.66 10.77
C THR A 93 9.47 -3.30 9.46
N PHE A 94 8.47 -3.82 8.76
CA PHE A 94 8.49 -4.03 7.31
C PHE A 94 7.67 -2.92 6.64
N LYS A 95 8.12 -2.47 5.49
CA LYS A 95 7.53 -1.35 4.76
C LYS A 95 7.12 -1.80 3.36
N CYS A 96 5.96 -1.37 2.91
CA CYS A 96 5.53 -1.59 1.52
C CYS A 96 4.84 -0.35 0.96
N MET A 97 4.83 -0.26 -0.35
CA MET A 97 4.10 0.78 -1.07
C MET A 97 2.77 0.24 -1.56
N ILE A 98 1.72 1.03 -1.37
CA ILE A 98 0.37 0.72 -1.83
C ILE A 98 -0.08 1.84 -2.76
N ALA A 99 -0.58 1.46 -3.94
CA ALA A 99 -1.21 2.39 -4.86
C ALA A 99 -2.72 2.14 -4.88
N VAL A 100 -3.48 3.22 -4.69
CA VAL A 100 -4.94 3.19 -4.60
C VAL A 100 -5.52 4.02 -5.75
N THR A 101 -6.47 3.45 -6.49
CA THR A 101 -7.15 4.15 -7.59
C THR A 101 -8.02 5.29 -7.06
N PRO A 102 -8.40 6.26 -7.92
CA PRO A 102 -9.38 7.27 -7.55
C PRO A 102 -10.69 6.72 -6.96
N SER A 103 -11.12 5.53 -7.40
CA SER A 103 -12.32 4.87 -6.85
C SER A 103 -12.11 4.25 -5.47
N GLY A 104 -10.87 4.23 -4.95
CA GLY A 104 -10.57 3.80 -3.59
C GLY A 104 -10.10 2.35 -3.43
N GLY A 105 -9.86 1.62 -4.52
CA GLY A 105 -9.37 0.24 -4.46
C GLY A 105 -7.86 0.17 -4.67
N ALA A 106 -7.18 -0.69 -3.93
CA ALA A 106 -5.75 -0.95 -4.17
C ALA A 106 -5.56 -1.61 -5.54
N CYS A 107 -4.74 -0.98 -6.37
CA CYS A 107 -4.39 -1.48 -7.71
C CYS A 107 -2.96 -2.02 -7.78
N PHE A 108 -2.14 -1.71 -6.77
CA PHE A 108 -0.76 -2.20 -6.69
C PHE A 108 -0.37 -2.30 -5.20
N VAL A 109 0.34 -3.36 -4.89
CA VAL A 109 0.96 -3.59 -3.56
C VAL A 109 2.34 -4.15 -3.83
N SER A 110 3.38 -3.49 -3.34
CA SER A 110 4.76 -3.98 -3.48
C SER A 110 5.00 -5.20 -2.59
N ASP A 111 6.09 -5.88 -2.82
CA ASP A 111 6.65 -6.77 -1.80
C ASP A 111 7.04 -5.92 -0.57
N LEU A 112 7.30 -6.57 0.55
CA LEU A 112 7.73 -5.89 1.76
C LEU A 112 9.26 -5.74 1.76
N PHE A 113 9.69 -4.58 2.20
CA PHE A 113 11.08 -4.19 2.34
C PHE A 113 11.40 -3.95 3.83
N GLU A 114 12.65 -3.83 4.15
CA GLU A 114 13.10 -3.48 5.50
C GLU A 114 12.68 -2.04 5.83
N GLY A 115 12.37 -1.77 7.10
CA GLY A 115 11.70 -0.53 7.50
C GLY A 115 12.49 0.75 7.30
N ASP A 116 13.82 0.67 7.18
CA ASP A 116 14.69 1.82 6.99
C ASP A 116 14.73 2.33 5.53
N ILE A 117 14.20 1.56 4.58
CA ILE A 117 14.19 1.96 3.15
C ILE A 117 13.49 3.31 2.97
N SER A 118 14.06 4.21 2.18
CA SER A 118 13.42 5.48 1.87
C SER A 118 12.23 5.29 0.93
N ASP A 119 11.28 6.25 0.95
CA ASP A 119 10.10 6.17 0.07
C ASP A 119 10.50 6.24 -1.42
N VAL A 120 11.55 7.00 -1.74
CA VAL A 120 12.10 7.13 -3.11
C VAL A 120 12.68 5.79 -3.56
N GLN A 121 13.53 5.19 -2.74
CA GLN A 121 14.15 3.90 -3.05
C GLN A 121 13.09 2.80 -3.16
N LEU A 122 12.12 2.78 -2.25
CA LEU A 122 11.03 1.81 -2.31
C LEU A 122 10.20 1.98 -3.58
N PHE A 123 9.92 3.23 -4.01
CA PHE A 123 9.23 3.49 -5.27
C PHE A 123 10.00 2.88 -6.45
N GLU A 124 11.31 3.11 -6.50
CA GLU A 124 12.18 2.60 -7.56
C GLU A 124 12.20 1.07 -7.59
N GLU A 125 12.38 0.44 -6.42
CA GLU A 125 12.57 -1.02 -6.31
C GLU A 125 11.25 -1.81 -6.31
N SER A 126 10.11 -1.16 -6.06
CA SER A 126 8.80 -1.81 -5.90
C SER A 126 8.30 -2.53 -7.16
N GLY A 127 8.80 -2.11 -8.33
CA GLY A 127 8.30 -2.59 -9.61
C GLY A 127 7.10 -1.81 -10.14
N ILE A 128 6.65 -0.75 -9.49
CA ILE A 128 5.51 0.06 -9.93
C ILE A 128 5.76 0.70 -11.30
N LEU A 129 7.01 1.04 -11.61
CA LEU A 129 7.39 1.67 -12.89
C LEU A 129 6.95 0.84 -14.09
N LYS A 130 6.89 -0.49 -13.97
CA LYS A 130 6.44 -1.41 -15.04
C LYS A 130 4.94 -1.29 -15.35
N HIS A 131 4.19 -0.57 -14.52
CA HIS A 131 2.73 -0.45 -14.61
C HIS A 131 2.26 0.97 -14.92
N ILE A 132 3.21 1.89 -15.11
CA ILE A 132 2.95 3.31 -15.45
C ILE A 132 2.95 3.45 -16.97
N ASN A 133 1.95 4.14 -17.49
CA ASN A 133 1.80 4.39 -18.93
C ASN A 133 1.98 5.88 -19.24
N PRO A 134 2.34 6.24 -20.48
CA PRO A 134 2.41 7.64 -20.89
C PRO A 134 1.10 8.39 -20.59
N GLY A 135 1.25 9.59 -20.03
CA GLY A 135 0.12 10.43 -19.63
C GLY A 135 -0.47 10.12 -18.27
N ASP A 136 0.02 9.11 -17.56
CA ASP A 136 -0.44 8.81 -16.20
C ASP A 136 0.03 9.90 -15.22
N VAL A 137 -0.83 10.24 -14.27
CA VAL A 137 -0.51 11.12 -13.14
C VAL A 137 -0.62 10.32 -11.84
N ILE A 138 0.42 10.34 -11.05
CA ILE A 138 0.49 9.68 -9.74
C ILE A 138 0.43 10.78 -8.67
N LEU A 139 -0.43 10.61 -7.69
CA LEU A 139 -0.46 11.50 -6.52
C LEU A 139 0.37 10.87 -5.40
N ALA A 140 1.23 11.66 -4.79
CA ALA A 140 2.11 11.17 -3.73
C ALA A 140 2.34 12.23 -2.66
N ASP A 141 2.92 11.84 -1.53
CA ASP A 141 3.33 12.78 -0.50
C ASP A 141 4.63 13.50 -0.90
N ARG A 142 4.95 14.56 -0.15
CA ARG A 142 6.17 15.38 -0.37
C ARG A 142 7.46 14.55 -0.38
N GLY A 143 7.51 13.46 0.39
CA GLY A 143 8.66 12.57 0.43
C GLY A 143 8.98 11.87 -0.90
N PHE A 144 8.00 11.79 -1.81
CA PHE A 144 8.16 11.08 -3.10
C PHE A 144 8.73 12.02 -4.18
N THR A 145 9.99 12.39 -4.05
CA THR A 145 10.69 13.20 -5.08
C THR A 145 11.18 12.29 -6.22
N VAL A 146 10.23 11.64 -6.91
CA VAL A 146 10.50 10.58 -7.90
C VAL A 146 10.17 10.99 -9.34
N GLN A 147 10.03 12.31 -9.61
CA GLN A 147 9.68 12.79 -10.95
C GLN A 147 10.68 12.30 -12.01
N ASP A 148 11.97 12.27 -11.66
CA ASP A 148 13.01 11.85 -12.61
C ASP A 148 12.90 10.36 -12.99
N LEU A 149 12.33 9.53 -12.11
CA LEU A 149 12.11 8.11 -12.39
C LEU A 149 10.95 7.89 -13.38
N VAL A 150 9.95 8.78 -13.38
CA VAL A 150 8.77 8.64 -14.26
C VAL A 150 8.85 9.48 -15.55
N ASN A 151 9.78 10.43 -15.64
CA ASN A 151 9.96 11.25 -16.85
C ASN A 151 10.20 10.40 -18.11
N PRO A 152 11.06 9.36 -18.08
CA PRO A 152 11.26 8.50 -19.25
C PRO A 152 9.99 7.77 -19.70
N LEU A 153 9.02 7.60 -18.79
CA LEU A 153 7.74 6.96 -19.06
C LEU A 153 6.68 7.96 -19.54
N GLN A 154 7.04 9.23 -19.70
CA GLN A 154 6.12 10.32 -20.07
C GLN A 154 4.94 10.43 -19.08
N ALA A 155 5.24 10.25 -17.79
CA ALA A 155 4.26 10.31 -16.70
C ALA A 155 4.65 11.43 -15.72
N HIS A 156 3.72 11.78 -14.83
CA HIS A 156 3.92 12.87 -13.87
C HIS A 156 3.60 12.41 -12.45
N VAL A 157 4.35 12.96 -11.49
CA VAL A 157 4.06 12.80 -10.07
C VAL A 157 3.63 14.16 -9.51
N ASN A 158 2.43 14.23 -8.98
CA ASN A 158 1.91 15.43 -8.32
C ASN A 158 2.07 15.27 -6.81
N ILE A 159 2.92 16.11 -6.23
CA ILE A 159 3.14 16.19 -4.79
C ILE A 159 2.73 17.59 -4.30
N PRO A 160 2.39 17.74 -3.01
CA PRO A 160 2.10 19.06 -2.44
C PRO A 160 3.31 20.01 -2.60
N ALA A 161 3.04 21.27 -2.89
CA ALA A 161 4.07 22.26 -3.16
C ALA A 161 5.00 22.47 -1.95
N PHE A 162 6.27 22.74 -2.22
CA PHE A 162 7.27 23.12 -1.22
C PHE A 162 7.36 24.65 -1.13
N LEU A 163 7.63 25.14 0.07
CA LEU A 163 7.88 26.58 0.29
C LEU A 163 9.18 27.04 -0.40
N LYS A 164 10.18 26.16 -0.49
CA LYS A 164 11.49 26.47 -1.14
C LYS A 164 12.11 27.78 -0.61
N GLY A 165 12.04 28.00 0.71
CA GLY A 165 12.58 29.21 1.36
C GLY A 165 11.69 30.43 1.29
N ARG A 166 10.52 30.37 0.64
CA ARG A 166 9.54 31.46 0.61
C ARG A 166 8.69 31.48 1.88
N ALA A 167 8.18 32.66 2.24
CA ALA A 167 7.33 32.82 3.44
C ALA A 167 5.94 32.14 3.26
N SER A 168 5.44 32.08 2.01
CA SER A 168 4.13 31.49 1.73
C SER A 168 4.09 30.93 0.31
N LEU A 169 3.13 30.06 0.07
CA LEU A 169 2.79 29.54 -1.27
C LEU A 169 1.96 30.60 -2.01
N SER A 170 2.03 30.59 -3.32
CA SER A 170 1.09 31.37 -4.14
C SER A 170 -0.32 30.78 -4.01
N ALA A 171 -1.34 31.59 -4.28
CA ALA A 171 -2.73 31.14 -4.22
C ALA A 171 -2.99 29.91 -5.12
N ALA A 172 -2.36 29.88 -6.30
CA ALA A 172 -2.49 28.73 -7.23
C ALA A 172 -1.85 27.47 -6.66
N GLU A 173 -0.64 27.59 -6.06
CA GLU A 173 0.07 26.47 -5.41
C GLU A 173 -0.71 25.96 -4.21
N GLU A 174 -1.28 26.87 -3.42
CA GLU A 174 -2.10 26.51 -2.26
C GLU A 174 -3.34 25.72 -2.69
N LEU A 175 -4.05 26.22 -3.71
CA LEU A 175 -5.25 25.54 -4.24
C LEU A 175 -4.90 24.15 -4.80
N SER A 176 -3.79 24.04 -5.52
CA SER A 176 -3.30 22.76 -6.05
C SER A 176 -2.95 21.79 -4.91
N THR A 177 -2.23 22.26 -3.90
CA THR A 177 -1.85 21.48 -2.71
C THR A 177 -3.09 20.96 -1.98
N GLN A 178 -4.13 21.80 -1.81
CA GLN A 178 -5.39 21.40 -1.18
C GLN A 178 -6.11 20.32 -2.00
N LYS A 179 -6.11 20.42 -3.34
CA LYS A 179 -6.71 19.40 -4.22
C LYS A 179 -5.98 18.05 -4.09
N ILE A 180 -4.64 18.08 -4.13
CA ILE A 180 -3.81 16.88 -3.95
C ILE A 180 -4.08 16.25 -2.59
N ALA A 181 -4.09 17.05 -1.53
CA ALA A 181 -4.34 16.56 -0.16
C ALA A 181 -5.71 15.88 -0.06
N LYS A 182 -6.76 16.49 -0.61
CA LYS A 182 -8.12 15.91 -0.62
C LYS A 182 -8.16 14.59 -1.41
N ALA A 183 -7.46 14.51 -2.51
CA ALA A 183 -7.41 13.30 -3.34
C ALA A 183 -6.62 12.20 -2.65
N ARG A 184 -5.57 12.55 -1.92
CA ARG A 184 -4.78 11.58 -1.15
C ARG A 184 -5.52 10.97 0.02
N UNK A 185 -6.45 11.42 0.58
CA UNK A 185 -7.24 10.95 1.46
C UNK A 185 -7.69 9.73 1.26
N HIS A 186 -7.69 9.32 -0.02
CA HIS A 186 -8.19 7.97 -0.34
C HIS A 186 -7.19 6.88 0.08
N VAL A 187 -5.89 7.06 -0.23
CA VAL A 187 -4.88 6.08 0.14
C VAL A 187 -4.71 6.00 1.66
N GLU A 188 -4.84 7.12 2.35
CA GLU A 188 -4.76 7.14 3.82
C GLU A 188 -5.92 6.36 4.46
N ARG A 189 -7.15 6.55 3.95
CA ARG A 189 -8.31 5.78 4.40
C ARG A 189 -8.17 4.29 4.08
N PHE A 190 -7.59 3.98 2.92
CA PHE A 190 -7.30 2.58 2.56
C PHE A 190 -6.35 1.98 3.58
N ASN A 191 -5.24 2.66 3.87
CA ASN A 191 -4.23 2.20 4.84
C ASN A 191 -4.84 2.05 6.25
N GLN A 192 -5.74 2.95 6.64
CA GLN A 192 -6.46 2.86 7.92
C GLN A 192 -7.32 1.58 7.97
N ARG A 193 -8.11 1.31 6.91
CA ARG A 193 -8.92 0.08 6.83
C ARG A 193 -8.06 -1.17 6.84
N LEU A 194 -6.95 -1.14 6.10
CA LEU A 194 -6.00 -2.26 6.04
C LEU A 194 -5.51 -2.61 7.44
N LYS A 195 -5.14 -1.62 8.22
CA LYS A 195 -4.60 -1.83 9.58
C LYS A 195 -5.68 -2.26 10.61
N GLN A 196 -6.96 -2.17 10.28
CA GLN A 196 -8.03 -2.73 11.12
C GLN A 196 -8.10 -4.25 11.04
N PHE A 197 -7.59 -4.88 9.97
CA PHE A 197 -7.52 -6.33 9.89
C PHE A 197 -6.50 -6.85 10.91
N LYS A 198 -6.95 -7.72 11.82
CA LYS A 198 -6.08 -8.35 12.82
C LYS A 198 -4.92 -9.12 12.17
N LEU A 199 -5.11 -9.54 10.92
CA LEU A 199 -4.11 -10.24 10.11
C LEU A 199 -2.82 -9.42 9.94
N VAL A 200 -2.94 -8.09 9.80
CA VAL A 200 -1.80 -7.19 9.50
C VAL A 200 -1.70 -6.00 10.46
N GLY A 201 -2.69 -5.77 11.30
CA GLY A 201 -2.74 -4.63 12.22
C GLY A 201 -2.00 -4.84 13.53
N ARG A 202 -1.44 -6.02 13.75
CA ARG A 202 -0.67 -6.37 14.95
C ARG A 202 0.80 -6.56 14.61
N THR A 203 1.65 -6.62 15.64
CA THR A 203 3.07 -6.93 15.47
C THR A 203 3.22 -8.35 14.92
N PHE A 204 3.94 -8.49 13.81
CA PHE A 204 4.20 -9.78 13.19
C PHE A 204 5.25 -10.55 13.97
N PRO A 205 5.00 -11.81 14.33
CA PRO A 205 6.06 -12.69 14.81
C PRO A 205 7.12 -12.93 13.74
N LEU A 206 8.37 -13.00 14.11
CA LEU A 206 9.47 -13.29 13.18
C LEU A 206 9.27 -14.60 12.43
N SER A 207 8.63 -15.58 13.06
CA SER A 207 8.34 -16.87 12.44
C SER A 207 7.41 -16.78 11.22
N LEU A 208 6.65 -15.67 11.09
CA LEU A 208 5.77 -15.44 9.95
C LEU A 208 6.44 -14.60 8.84
N SER A 209 7.70 -14.14 9.02
CA SER A 209 8.38 -13.28 8.04
C SER A 209 8.26 -13.79 6.59
N PRO A 210 8.43 -15.10 6.29
CA PRO A 210 8.30 -15.56 4.92
C PRO A 210 6.89 -15.44 4.33
N LEU A 211 5.88 -15.23 5.18
CA LEU A 211 4.47 -15.18 4.77
C LEU A 211 3.91 -13.75 4.76
N VAL A 212 4.61 -12.78 5.35
CA VAL A 212 4.05 -11.44 5.63
C VAL A 212 3.65 -10.72 4.33
N THR A 213 4.47 -10.77 3.27
CA THR A 213 4.09 -10.18 1.97
C THR A 213 2.75 -10.73 1.49
N GLN A 214 2.58 -12.04 1.56
CA GLN A 214 1.34 -12.70 1.12
C GLN A 214 0.15 -12.26 2.00
N MET A 215 0.35 -12.18 3.32
CA MET A 215 -0.68 -11.73 4.26
C MET A 215 -1.11 -10.30 3.96
N VAL A 216 -0.17 -9.40 3.67
CA VAL A 216 -0.46 -7.99 3.36
C VAL A 216 -1.22 -7.90 2.02
N VAL A 217 -0.80 -8.60 0.98
CA VAL A 217 -1.48 -8.61 -0.32
C VAL A 217 -2.91 -9.15 -0.18
N VAL A 218 -3.09 -10.24 0.59
CA VAL A 218 -4.43 -10.81 0.86
C VAL A 218 -5.29 -9.79 1.60
N ALA A 219 -4.75 -9.14 2.63
CA ALA A 219 -5.50 -8.13 3.38
C ALA A 219 -5.89 -6.94 2.48
N CYS A 220 -4.99 -6.46 1.63
CA CYS A 220 -5.30 -5.38 0.66
C CYS A 220 -6.44 -5.80 -0.29
N ALA A 221 -6.39 -7.03 -0.78
CA ALA A 221 -7.45 -7.55 -1.65
C ALA A 221 -8.79 -7.62 -0.91
N LEU A 222 -8.78 -8.04 0.35
CA LEU A 222 -10.01 -8.10 1.17
C LEU A 222 -10.58 -6.69 1.44
N VAL A 223 -9.73 -5.66 1.60
CA VAL A 223 -10.20 -4.27 1.72
C VAL A 223 -10.95 -3.86 0.44
N ASN A 224 -10.51 -4.31 -0.74
CA ASN A 224 -11.19 -3.99 -2.01
C ASN A 224 -12.62 -4.51 -2.09
N PHE A 225 -12.98 -5.53 -1.31
CA PHE A 225 -14.34 -6.05 -1.25
C PHE A 225 -15.22 -5.35 -0.20
N GLN A 226 -14.66 -4.43 0.58
CA GLN A 226 -15.45 -3.63 1.52
C GLN A 226 -16.20 -2.51 0.78
N GLN A 227 -17.09 -1.81 1.48
CA GLN A 227 -17.81 -0.66 0.92
C GLN A 227 -16.83 0.37 0.37
N VAL A 228 -17.20 0.98 -0.75
CA VAL A 228 -16.39 2.03 -1.41
C VAL A 228 -15.98 3.13 -0.40
N LEU A 229 -14.75 3.61 -0.56
CA LEU A 229 -14.18 4.62 0.33
C LEU A 229 -14.85 5.98 0.20
N CYS A 230 -15.53 6.21 -0.93
CA CYS A 230 -16.16 7.49 -1.26
C CYS A 230 -17.45 7.28 -2.02
N LYS A 231 -18.45 8.07 -1.70
CA LYS A 231 -19.67 8.22 -2.50
C LYS A 231 -19.57 9.42 -3.43
#